data_b77407e6be462bbd2d59ec79e984c34e
#
_entry.id   b77407e6be462bbd2d59ec79e984c34e
#
_cell.length_a   1.000
_cell.length_b   1.000
_cell.length_c   1.000
_cell.angle_alpha   90.00
_cell.angle_beta   90.00
_cell.angle_gamma   90.00
#
_symmetry.space_group_name_H-M   'P 1'
#
loop_
_entity.id
_entity.type
_entity.pdbx_description
1 polymer ?
#
loop_
_entity_poly.entity_id
_entity_poly.type
_entity_poly.pdbx_seq_one_letter_code
_entity_poly.pdbx_strand_id
1 'polypeptide(L)'
;TVISIYSAAMLVYCTVNNLFITETNNRYSDINDITQYMLGHETNPSQVKVYTSFNDGAYLEFYGFKCYLDARMEIMLKSINQQNDIFNEYGKMRYYGNYKDVFDKYDFNYFLIEKNIKDYEYIKYDSKYELKHENNKYALFVKANVSE
;
A
#
# COMPACT_ATOMS: atom_id res chain seq x y z
N THR A 1 35.60 -29.19 -18.98
CA THR A 1 35.02 -28.02 -19.73
C THR A 1 33.55 -27.84 -19.52
N VAL A 2 32.68 -28.88 -19.55
CA VAL A 2 31.22 -28.75 -19.33
C VAL A 2 30.92 -28.34 -17.89
N ILE A 3 31.60 -28.90 -16.89
CA ILE A 3 31.46 -28.55 -15.48
C ILE A 3 31.80 -27.08 -15.22
N SER A 4 32.86 -26.58 -15.87
CA SER A 4 33.27 -25.18 -15.69
C SER A 4 32.24 -24.19 -16.26
N ILE A 5 31.59 -24.52 -17.36
CA ILE A 5 30.54 -23.70 -17.98
C ILE A 5 29.30 -23.69 -17.08
N TYR A 6 28.89 -24.84 -16.55
CA TYR A 6 27.75 -24.95 -15.63
C TYR A 6 27.99 -24.16 -14.34
N SER A 7 29.18 -24.28 -13.74
CA SER A 7 29.55 -23.53 -12.54
C SER A 7 29.52 -22.01 -12.77
N ALA A 8 30.04 -21.55 -13.91
CA ALA A 8 29.97 -20.12 -14.26
C ALA A 8 28.56 -19.64 -14.47
N ALA A 9 27.71 -20.41 -15.14
CA ALA A 9 26.28 -20.08 -15.31
C ALA A 9 25.53 -20.02 -13.98
N MET A 10 25.80 -20.94 -13.05
CA MET A 10 25.21 -20.92 -11.71
C MET A 10 25.68 -19.72 -10.87
N LEU A 11 26.95 -19.32 -10.98
CA LEU A 11 27.44 -18.12 -10.30
C LEU A 11 26.72 -16.86 -10.81
N VAL A 12 26.60 -16.70 -12.13
CA VAL A 12 25.85 -15.58 -12.71
C VAL A 12 24.39 -15.58 -12.26
N TYR A 13 23.72 -16.74 -12.29
CA TYR A 13 22.34 -16.88 -11.83
C TYR A 13 22.17 -16.48 -10.35
N CYS A 14 23.05 -16.97 -9.46
CA CYS A 14 23.03 -16.61 -8.04
C CYS A 14 23.29 -15.12 -7.82
N THR A 15 24.22 -14.51 -8.58
CA THR A 15 24.52 -13.08 -8.46
C THR A 15 23.32 -12.23 -8.88
N VAL A 16 22.70 -12.56 -10.01
CA VAL A 16 21.51 -11.87 -10.49
C VAL A 16 20.37 -11.99 -9.47
N ASN A 17 20.10 -13.19 -8.95
CA ASN A 17 19.06 -13.38 -7.93
C ASN A 17 19.33 -12.59 -6.65
N ASN A 18 20.59 -12.50 -6.20
CA ASN A 18 20.92 -11.68 -5.03
C ASN A 18 20.65 -10.19 -5.25
N LEU A 19 20.86 -9.66 -6.46
CA LEU A 19 20.50 -8.28 -6.81
C LEU A 19 18.97 -8.05 -6.69
N PHE A 20 18.16 -8.98 -7.21
CA PHE A 20 16.70 -8.90 -7.06
C PHE A 20 16.25 -8.98 -5.59
N ILE A 21 16.87 -9.84 -4.78
CA ILE A 21 16.58 -9.93 -3.34
C ILE A 21 16.89 -8.59 -2.63
N THR A 22 17.96 -7.90 -3.03
CA THR A 22 18.33 -6.60 -2.45
C THR A 22 17.28 -5.54 -2.75
N GLU A 23 16.75 -5.48 -3.97
CA GLU A 23 15.66 -4.56 -4.32
C GLU A 23 14.37 -4.87 -3.53
N THR A 24 14.05 -6.14 -3.36
CA THR A 24 12.89 -6.56 -2.58
C THR A 24 13.03 -6.15 -1.11
N ASN A 25 14.21 -6.28 -0.53
CA ASN A 25 14.48 -5.84 0.84
C ASN A 25 14.31 -4.33 1.01
N ASN A 26 14.74 -3.53 0.04
CA ASN A 26 14.53 -2.08 0.05
C ASN A 26 13.03 -1.73 0.04
N ARG A 27 12.22 -2.43 -0.73
CA ARG A 27 10.77 -2.21 -0.74
C ARG A 27 10.15 -2.45 0.64
N TYR A 28 10.50 -3.55 1.30
CA TYR A 28 9.99 -3.83 2.64
C TYR A 28 10.53 -2.87 3.70
N SER A 29 11.73 -2.34 3.53
CA SER A 29 12.28 -1.31 4.41
C SER A 29 11.44 -0.04 4.37
N ASP A 30 11.06 0.42 3.17
CA ASP A 30 10.29 1.66 3.00
C ASP A 30 8.88 1.55 3.60
N ILE A 31 8.16 0.46 3.34
CA ILE A 31 6.82 0.27 3.91
C ILE A 31 6.89 0.01 5.41
N ASN A 32 7.93 -0.67 5.90
CA ASN A 32 8.14 -0.90 7.34
C ASN A 32 8.34 0.41 8.09
N ASP A 33 9.12 1.35 7.56
CA ASP A 33 9.33 2.66 8.16
C ASP A 33 8.01 3.37 8.45
N ILE A 34 7.14 3.47 7.44
CA ILE A 34 5.79 4.06 7.60
C ILE A 34 4.94 3.26 8.60
N THR A 35 5.00 1.93 8.54
CA THR A 35 4.23 1.07 9.43
C THR A 35 4.65 1.25 10.89
N GLN A 36 5.95 1.34 11.17
CA GLN A 36 6.46 1.60 12.51
C GLN A 36 6.06 2.98 13.02
N TYR A 37 6.04 4.00 12.14
CA TYR A 37 5.49 5.30 12.49
C TYR A 37 4.03 5.20 12.93
N MET A 38 3.17 4.50 12.17
CA MET A 38 1.76 4.31 12.51
C MET A 38 1.61 3.55 13.84
N LEU A 39 2.37 2.47 14.05
CA LEU A 39 2.35 1.68 15.30
C LEU A 39 2.79 2.51 16.52
N GLY A 40 3.69 3.48 16.34
CA GLY A 40 4.10 4.39 17.40
C GLY A 40 3.02 5.40 17.82
N HIS A 41 2.01 5.63 16.97
CA HIS A 41 0.94 6.60 17.21
C HIS A 41 -0.42 5.94 17.53
N GLU A 42 -0.59 4.66 17.19
CA GLU A 42 -1.84 3.94 17.34
C GLU A 42 -1.77 2.87 18.43
N THR A 43 -2.58 3.01 19.46
CA THR A 43 -2.63 2.03 20.55
C THR A 43 -3.41 0.77 20.18
N ASN A 44 -4.30 0.84 19.19
CA ASN A 44 -5.12 -0.28 18.73
C ASN A 44 -5.22 -0.32 17.20
N PRO A 45 -4.24 -0.90 16.50
CA PRO A 45 -4.23 -0.99 15.04
C PRO A 45 -5.49 -1.64 14.45
N SER A 46 -6.14 -2.55 15.17
CA SER A 46 -7.35 -3.25 14.69
C SER A 46 -8.59 -2.37 14.54
N GLN A 47 -8.57 -1.15 15.04
CA GLN A 47 -9.61 -0.15 14.85
C GLN A 47 -9.28 0.86 13.74
N VAL A 48 -8.05 0.84 13.26
CA VAL A 48 -7.53 1.80 12.28
C VAL A 48 -7.81 1.31 10.86
N LYS A 49 -8.51 2.13 10.09
CA LYS A 49 -8.80 1.87 8.67
C LYS A 49 -7.78 2.59 7.80
N VAL A 50 -7.14 1.84 6.92
CA VAL A 50 -6.09 2.37 6.05
C VAL A 50 -6.47 2.21 4.59
N TYR A 51 -6.46 3.33 3.85
CA TYR A 51 -6.43 3.29 2.40
C TYR A 51 -4.99 3.02 1.96
N THR A 52 -4.79 2.00 1.15
CA THR A 52 -3.47 1.66 0.61
C THR A 52 -3.59 0.98 -0.75
N SER A 53 -2.46 0.80 -1.43
CA SER A 53 -2.41 0.08 -2.68
C SER A 53 -2.67 -1.41 -2.48
N PHE A 54 -3.12 -2.05 -3.55
CA PHE A 54 -3.40 -3.49 -3.61
C PHE A 54 -2.24 -4.36 -3.10
N ASN A 55 -0.99 -3.96 -3.37
CA ASN A 55 0.19 -4.74 -3.02
C ASN A 55 0.65 -4.58 -1.56
N ASP A 56 0.24 -3.52 -0.89
CA ASP A 56 0.77 -3.13 0.42
C ASP A 56 -0.19 -3.50 1.57
N GLY A 57 -1.47 -3.73 1.24
CA GLY A 57 -2.50 -4.03 2.23
C GLY A 57 -2.20 -5.25 3.08
N ALA A 58 -1.76 -6.36 2.47
CA ALA A 58 -1.43 -7.58 3.21
C ALA A 58 -0.28 -7.37 4.22
N TYR A 59 0.68 -6.48 3.91
CA TYR A 59 1.74 -6.13 4.84
C TYR A 59 1.20 -5.40 6.07
N LEU A 60 0.34 -4.41 5.89
CA LEU A 60 -0.27 -3.67 7.00
C LEU A 60 -1.23 -4.55 7.82
N GLU A 61 -1.98 -5.44 7.20
CA GLU A 61 -2.86 -6.39 7.89
C GLU A 61 -2.07 -7.35 8.79
N PHE A 62 -0.85 -7.73 8.42
CA PHE A 62 0.03 -8.51 9.28
C PHE A 62 0.31 -7.80 10.62
N TYR A 63 0.34 -6.46 10.63
CA TYR A 63 0.47 -5.64 11.84
C TYR A 63 -0.88 -5.27 12.49
N GLY A 64 -1.98 -5.83 11.98
CA GLY A 64 -3.30 -5.71 12.58
C GLY A 64 -4.16 -4.54 12.08
N PHE A 65 -3.70 -3.75 11.10
CA PHE A 65 -4.48 -2.67 10.50
C PHE A 65 -5.61 -3.22 9.62
N LYS A 66 -6.70 -2.47 9.47
CA LYS A 66 -7.80 -2.80 8.54
C LYS A 66 -7.56 -2.09 7.21
N CYS A 67 -7.18 -2.83 6.18
CA CYS A 67 -6.92 -2.27 4.87
C CYS A 67 -8.16 -2.27 3.97
N TYR A 68 -8.27 -1.25 3.11
CA TYR A 68 -9.32 -1.17 2.09
C TYR A 68 -9.18 -2.25 1.03
N LEU A 69 -7.93 -2.51 0.61
CA LEU A 69 -7.56 -3.54 -0.35
C LEU A 69 -6.34 -4.32 0.14
N ASP A 70 -6.29 -5.58 -0.21
CA ASP A 70 -5.12 -6.44 -0.12
C ASP A 70 -4.99 -7.37 -1.34
N ALA A 71 -3.96 -8.19 -1.38
CA ALA A 71 -3.68 -9.08 -2.50
C ALA A 71 -4.70 -10.25 -2.66
N ARG A 72 -5.60 -10.45 -1.72
CA ARG A 72 -6.67 -11.47 -1.74
C ARG A 72 -7.93 -10.92 -2.43
N MET A 73 -7.79 -10.43 -3.67
CA MET A 73 -8.89 -9.77 -4.39
C MET A 73 -10.16 -10.62 -4.53
N GLU A 74 -10.04 -11.95 -4.54
CA GLU A 74 -11.18 -12.86 -4.62
C GLU A 74 -12.19 -12.67 -3.48
N ILE A 75 -11.75 -12.39 -2.27
CA ILE A 75 -12.65 -12.14 -1.14
C ILE A 75 -13.36 -10.78 -1.20
N MET A 76 -12.89 -9.89 -2.06
CA MET A 76 -13.44 -8.53 -2.25
C MET A 76 -14.46 -8.46 -3.40
N LEU A 77 -14.66 -9.56 -4.14
CA LEU A 77 -15.64 -9.65 -5.20
C LEU A 77 -17.04 -9.90 -4.61
N LYS A 78 -18.02 -9.16 -5.10
CA LYS A 78 -19.43 -9.34 -4.68
C LYS A 78 -19.94 -10.78 -4.86
N SER A 79 -19.46 -11.48 -5.89
CA SER A 79 -19.85 -12.88 -6.18
C SER A 79 -19.39 -13.84 -5.08
N ILE A 80 -18.38 -13.50 -4.30
CA ILE A 80 -17.81 -14.33 -3.24
C ILE A 80 -18.31 -13.88 -1.86
N ASN A 81 -18.20 -12.58 -1.55
CA ASN A 81 -18.50 -12.05 -0.21
C ASN A 81 -19.96 -11.62 -0.02
N GLN A 82 -20.77 -11.57 -1.12
CA GLN A 82 -22.16 -11.11 -1.15
C GLN A 82 -22.34 -9.65 -0.63
N GLN A 83 -21.25 -8.89 -0.55
CA GLN A 83 -21.21 -7.49 -0.16
C GLN A 83 -20.86 -6.59 -1.35
N ASN A 84 -20.36 -5.39 -1.08
CA ASN A 84 -19.89 -4.50 -2.14
C ASN A 84 -18.69 -5.10 -2.88
N ASP A 85 -18.65 -4.91 -4.18
CA ASP A 85 -17.51 -5.25 -5.02
C ASP A 85 -16.44 -4.17 -4.89
N ILE A 86 -15.64 -4.26 -3.83
CA ILE A 86 -14.60 -3.28 -3.49
C ILE A 86 -13.53 -3.22 -4.57
N PHE A 87 -13.19 -4.36 -5.18
CA PHE A 87 -12.19 -4.40 -6.24
C PHE A 87 -12.64 -3.65 -7.50
N ASN A 88 -13.90 -3.84 -7.92
CA ASN A 88 -14.48 -3.10 -9.04
C ASN A 88 -14.64 -1.61 -8.71
N GLU A 89 -15.01 -1.27 -7.48
CA GLU A 89 -15.09 0.11 -7.00
C GLU A 89 -13.73 0.80 -7.09
N TYR A 90 -12.67 0.16 -6.59
CA TYR A 90 -11.30 0.65 -6.70
C TYR A 90 -10.85 0.84 -8.15
N GLY A 91 -11.13 -0.14 -9.01
CA GLY A 91 -10.82 -0.03 -10.44
C GLY A 91 -11.51 1.15 -11.10
N LYS A 92 -12.80 1.35 -10.83
CA LYS A 92 -13.59 2.49 -11.33
C LYS A 92 -13.05 3.83 -10.80
N MET A 93 -12.77 3.91 -9.51
CA MET A 93 -12.19 5.10 -8.89
C MET A 93 -10.91 5.54 -9.61
N ARG A 94 -9.98 4.61 -9.84
CA ARG A 94 -8.71 4.90 -10.52
C ARG A 94 -8.87 5.22 -12.01
N TYR A 95 -9.84 4.59 -12.67
CA TYR A 95 -10.10 4.82 -14.10
C TYR A 95 -10.75 6.19 -14.35
N TYR A 96 -11.77 6.53 -13.56
CA TYR A 96 -12.55 7.77 -13.73
C TYR A 96 -12.06 8.94 -12.87
N GLY A 97 -11.18 8.71 -11.91
CA GLY A 97 -10.65 9.76 -11.02
C GLY A 97 -11.61 10.23 -9.93
N ASN A 98 -12.66 9.45 -9.62
CA ASN A 98 -13.65 9.82 -8.61
C ASN A 98 -13.25 9.40 -7.18
N TYR A 99 -12.05 9.79 -6.77
CA TYR A 99 -11.48 9.46 -5.44
C TYR A 99 -12.35 9.92 -4.28
N LYS A 100 -12.96 11.11 -4.41
CA LYS A 100 -13.78 11.70 -3.36
C LYS A 100 -14.89 10.76 -2.88
N ASP A 101 -15.60 10.09 -3.79
CA ASP A 101 -16.73 9.24 -3.45
C ASP A 101 -16.30 8.04 -2.58
N VAL A 102 -15.13 7.47 -2.86
CA VAL A 102 -14.58 6.35 -2.08
C VAL A 102 -14.01 6.83 -0.74
N PHE A 103 -13.26 7.93 -0.75
CA PHE A 103 -12.62 8.44 0.46
C PHE A 103 -13.62 9.01 1.49
N ASP A 104 -14.74 9.53 1.04
CA ASP A 104 -15.82 9.97 1.92
C ASP A 104 -16.66 8.77 2.43
N LYS A 105 -16.83 7.73 1.59
CA LYS A 105 -17.63 6.54 1.92
C LYS A 105 -17.05 5.69 3.04
N TYR A 106 -15.73 5.50 3.06
CA TYR A 106 -15.10 4.52 3.95
C TYR A 106 -14.48 5.09 5.22
N ASP A 107 -14.43 6.39 5.36
CA ASP A 107 -13.90 7.09 6.54
C ASP A 107 -12.56 6.53 7.02
N PHE A 108 -11.54 6.62 6.15
CA PHE A 108 -10.19 6.16 6.46
C PHE A 108 -9.51 7.06 7.49
N ASN A 109 -8.78 6.43 8.42
CA ASN A 109 -7.91 7.13 9.37
C ASN A 109 -6.61 7.57 8.69
N TYR A 110 -6.04 6.68 7.86
CA TYR A 110 -4.78 6.92 7.15
C TYR A 110 -4.91 6.61 5.66
N PHE A 111 -4.11 7.31 4.88
CA PHE A 111 -3.89 7.09 3.45
C PHE A 111 -2.40 6.83 3.24
N LEU A 112 -2.01 5.56 3.11
CA LEU A 112 -0.65 5.15 2.77
C LEU A 112 -0.54 4.96 1.27
N ILE A 113 0.24 5.80 0.60
CA ILE A 113 0.25 5.88 -0.86
C ILE A 113 1.68 5.91 -1.40
N GLU A 114 1.94 5.10 -2.43
CA GLU A 114 3.18 5.23 -3.21
C GLU A 114 3.21 6.55 -3.98
N LYS A 115 4.35 7.27 -3.94
CA LYS A 115 4.49 8.60 -4.56
C LYS A 115 4.42 8.59 -6.10
N ASN A 116 4.53 7.44 -6.73
CA ASN A 116 4.55 7.28 -8.19
C ASN A 116 3.18 6.95 -8.82
N ILE A 117 2.08 7.00 -8.05
CA ILE A 117 0.74 6.69 -8.53
C ILE A 117 -0.20 7.89 -8.53
N LYS A 118 -1.27 7.82 -9.32
CA LYS A 118 -2.25 8.92 -9.47
C LYS A 118 -2.94 9.30 -8.16
N ASP A 119 -3.12 8.35 -7.26
CA ASP A 119 -3.75 8.54 -5.96
C ASP A 119 -2.97 9.56 -5.11
N TYR A 120 -1.63 9.54 -5.22
CA TYR A 120 -0.75 10.51 -4.57
C TYR A 120 -0.96 11.92 -5.11
N GLU A 121 -1.02 12.08 -6.43
CA GLU A 121 -1.25 13.39 -7.06
C GLU A 121 -2.61 13.98 -6.68
N TYR A 122 -3.63 13.13 -6.49
CA TYR A 122 -4.92 13.59 -6.02
C TYR A 122 -4.86 14.13 -4.59
N ILE A 123 -4.30 13.35 -3.65
CA ILE A 123 -4.29 13.70 -2.22
C ILE A 123 -3.35 14.86 -1.92
N LYS A 124 -2.19 14.90 -2.55
CA LYS A 124 -1.13 15.89 -2.28
C LYS A 124 -1.59 17.35 -2.41
N TYR A 125 -2.53 17.61 -3.31
CA TYR A 125 -3.02 18.97 -3.59
C TYR A 125 -4.38 19.26 -2.96
N ASP A 126 -5.02 18.31 -2.29
CA ASP A 126 -6.28 18.52 -1.59
C ASP A 126 -6.02 18.92 -0.13
N SER A 127 -6.40 20.15 0.24
CA SER A 127 -6.23 20.72 1.58
C SER A 127 -6.96 19.95 2.70
N LYS A 128 -7.83 19.00 2.33
CA LYS A 128 -8.50 18.09 3.28
C LYS A 128 -7.57 17.03 3.86
N TYR A 129 -6.37 16.89 3.32
CA TYR A 129 -5.42 15.87 3.76
C TYR A 129 -4.14 16.53 4.24
N GLU A 130 -3.61 16.02 5.34
CA GLU A 130 -2.36 16.48 5.96
C GLU A 130 -1.32 15.37 5.88
N LEU A 131 -0.14 15.70 5.35
CA LEU A 131 1.01 14.78 5.34
C LEU A 131 1.56 14.61 6.76
N LYS A 132 1.61 13.38 7.25
CA LYS A 132 2.12 13.06 8.58
C LYS A 132 3.53 12.46 8.57
N HIS A 133 3.82 11.61 7.59
CA HIS A 133 5.13 10.99 7.44
C HIS A 133 5.39 10.64 5.99
N GLU A 134 6.64 10.65 5.56
CA GLU A 134 7.02 10.23 4.21
C GLU A 134 8.45 9.71 4.17
N ASN A 135 8.73 8.86 3.21
CA ASN A 135 10.07 8.45 2.82
C ASN A 135 10.25 8.53 1.30
N ASN A 136 11.29 7.91 0.77
CA ASN A 136 11.59 7.99 -0.66
C ASN A 136 10.45 7.45 -1.54
N LYS A 137 9.71 6.46 -1.08
CA LYS A 137 8.72 5.72 -1.87
C LYS A 137 7.29 6.01 -1.46
N TYR A 138 7.00 6.16 -0.18
CA TYR A 138 5.67 6.29 0.37
C TYR A 138 5.42 7.64 1.03
N ALA A 139 4.15 8.03 1.07
CA ALA A 139 3.64 9.15 1.85
C ALA A 139 2.41 8.70 2.65
N LEU A 140 2.33 9.13 3.90
CA LEU A 140 1.26 8.87 4.84
C LEU A 140 0.48 10.15 5.11
N PHE A 141 -0.79 10.16 4.74
CA PHE A 141 -1.69 11.28 5.00
C PHE A 141 -2.80 10.88 5.98
N VAL A 142 -3.37 11.89 6.65
CA VAL A 142 -4.61 11.81 7.42
C VAL A 142 -5.59 12.86 6.90
N LYS A 143 -6.88 12.70 7.21
CA LYS A 143 -7.83 13.81 7.01
C LYS A 143 -7.45 14.96 7.94
N ALA A 144 -7.32 16.17 7.40
CA ALA A 144 -7.06 17.36 8.19
C ALA A 144 -8.26 17.59 9.13
N ASN A 145 -7.98 17.86 10.40
CA ASN A 145 -9.03 18.32 11.32
C ASN A 145 -9.45 19.73 10.88
N VAL A 146 -10.59 19.82 10.22
CA VAL A 146 -11.22 21.13 10.00
C VAL A 146 -11.70 21.58 11.36
N SER A 147 -10.95 22.46 12.03
CA SER A 147 -11.47 23.22 13.17
C SER A 147 -12.58 24.12 12.63
N GLU A 148 -13.83 23.78 12.97
CA GLU A 148 -14.98 24.67 12.79
C GLU A 148 -14.79 26.01 13.52
#